data_b553ddad90002ce59da349a4f24f7668
#
_entry.id   b553ddad90002ce59da349a4f24f7668
#
_cell.length_a   1.000
_cell.length_b   1.000
_cell.length_c   1.000
_cell.angle_alpha   90.00
_cell.angle_beta   90.00
_cell.angle_gamma   90.00
#
_symmetry.space_group_name_H-M   'P 1'
#
loop_
_entity.id
_entity.type
_entity.pdbx_description
1 polymer ?
#
loop_
_entity_poly.entity_id
_entity_poly.type
_entity_poly.pdbx_seq_one_letter_code
_entity_poly.pdbx_strand_id
1 'polypeptide(L)'
;MGVKQYVILGAGFDTFAFRKPELLKKIKVFEIDHPATQELKLKRIKDLGWEISPSLKFVPVDFSKDDLKKALLDSGFDSNSLSFFSWLGVIYYLSREEIINMFKSIYSITCKGSSLVFDYPDKDIFDSERTTSRVQAMVKMAEAAGEPMKTVYEYSELESDLDKAGLLIYEHLTPKDIEERYFKGRDDYYHAFENVNYTLAVVDKKF
;
A
#
# COMPACT_ATOMS: atom_id res chain seq x y z
N MET A 1 -10.26 9.43 15.75
CA MET A 1 -9.30 9.72 14.69
C MET A 1 -9.95 10.66 13.68
N GLY A 2 -9.24 11.70 13.22
CA GLY A 2 -9.80 12.74 12.34
C GLY A 2 -9.60 12.49 10.84
N VAL A 3 -9.26 11.25 10.42
CA VAL A 3 -9.03 10.89 9.02
C VAL A 3 -10.27 11.15 8.19
N LYS A 4 -10.10 11.87 7.07
CA LYS A 4 -11.15 12.25 6.13
C LYS A 4 -10.99 11.59 4.76
N GLN A 5 -9.82 11.08 4.46
CA GLN A 5 -9.48 10.49 3.17
C GLN A 5 -8.69 9.20 3.37
N TYR A 6 -9.09 8.18 2.64
CA TYR A 6 -8.36 6.91 2.57
C TYR A 6 -7.92 6.67 1.14
N VAL A 7 -6.64 6.48 0.94
CA VAL A 7 -6.02 6.22 -0.36
C VAL A 7 -5.46 4.80 -0.38
N ILE A 8 -5.90 3.98 -1.31
CA ILE A 8 -5.43 2.62 -1.52
C ILE A 8 -4.54 2.62 -2.76
N LEU A 9 -3.24 2.49 -2.55
CA LEU A 9 -2.23 2.45 -3.61
C LEU A 9 -2.03 1.01 -4.07
N GLY A 10 -2.28 0.73 -5.35
CA GLY A 10 -2.33 -0.62 -5.87
C GLY A 10 -3.59 -1.36 -5.41
N ALA A 11 -4.75 -0.75 -5.61
CA ALA A 11 -6.02 -1.23 -5.07
C ALA A 11 -6.48 -2.59 -5.62
N GLY A 12 -5.97 -3.01 -6.79
CA GLY A 12 -6.33 -4.30 -7.39
C GLY A 12 -7.82 -4.56 -7.36
N PHE A 13 -8.20 -5.68 -6.81
CA PHE A 13 -9.58 -6.07 -6.58
C PHE A 13 -10.03 -5.86 -5.11
N ASP A 14 -9.41 -4.94 -4.38
CA ASP A 14 -9.88 -4.57 -3.04
C ASP A 14 -11.37 -4.19 -3.07
N THR A 15 -12.11 -4.61 -2.06
CA THR A 15 -13.56 -4.39 -1.94
C THR A 15 -13.93 -3.57 -0.70
N PHE A 16 -12.96 -2.87 -0.09
CA PHE A 16 -13.18 -2.08 1.13
C PHE A 16 -14.39 -1.16 1.01
N ALA A 17 -14.47 -0.39 -0.08
CA ALA A 17 -15.54 0.56 -0.29
C ALA A 17 -16.94 -0.08 -0.33
N PHE A 18 -17.03 -1.31 -0.84
CA PHE A 18 -18.28 -2.06 -0.92
C PHE A 18 -18.61 -2.81 0.37
N ARG A 19 -17.58 -3.24 1.13
CA ARG A 19 -17.75 -3.92 2.42
C ARG A 19 -18.01 -2.99 3.59
N LYS A 20 -17.66 -1.70 3.43
CA LYS A 20 -17.74 -0.68 4.49
C LYS A 20 -18.47 0.60 4.04
N PRO A 21 -19.69 0.48 3.47
CA PRO A 21 -20.44 1.63 2.94
C PRO A 21 -20.74 2.70 4.01
N GLU A 22 -20.82 2.31 5.27
CA GLU A 22 -21.02 3.22 6.40
C GLU A 22 -19.84 4.18 6.61
N LEU A 23 -18.62 3.77 6.24
CA LEU A 23 -17.45 4.63 6.34
C LEU A 23 -17.42 5.67 5.21
N LEU A 24 -17.91 5.33 4.03
CA LEU A 24 -17.97 6.24 2.87
C LEU A 24 -18.91 7.43 3.09
N LYS A 25 -19.77 7.38 4.12
CA LYS A 25 -20.55 8.54 4.58
C LYS A 25 -19.71 9.58 5.33
N LYS A 26 -18.50 9.20 5.78
CA LYS A 26 -17.63 10.01 6.65
C LYS A 26 -16.28 10.34 6.02
N ILE A 27 -15.82 9.52 5.09
CA ILE A 27 -14.52 9.65 4.42
C ILE A 27 -14.67 9.53 2.91
N LYS A 28 -13.75 10.15 2.18
CA LYS A 28 -13.54 9.86 0.75
C LYS A 28 -12.55 8.71 0.62
N VAL A 29 -12.78 7.82 -0.34
CA VAL A 29 -11.88 6.71 -0.67
C VAL A 29 -11.35 6.93 -2.08
N PHE A 30 -10.04 6.81 -2.25
CA PHE A 30 -9.36 6.88 -3.56
C PHE A 30 -8.70 5.53 -3.80
N GLU A 31 -9.11 4.84 -4.84
CA GLU A 31 -8.47 3.61 -5.31
C GLU A 31 -7.56 3.94 -6.48
N ILE A 32 -6.27 3.75 -6.27
CA ILE A 32 -5.22 4.02 -7.24
C ILE A 32 -4.72 2.69 -7.78
N ASP A 33 -4.70 2.53 -9.08
CA ASP A 33 -4.14 1.33 -9.71
C ASP A 33 -3.79 1.58 -11.17
N HIS A 34 -3.05 0.64 -11.75
CA HIS A 34 -2.74 0.65 -13.17
C HIS A 34 -4.04 0.69 -14.00
N PRO A 35 -4.10 1.51 -15.06
CA PRO A 35 -5.32 1.70 -15.86
C PRO A 35 -5.99 0.41 -16.30
N ALA A 36 -5.20 -0.59 -16.77
CA ALA A 36 -5.74 -1.87 -17.23
C ALA A 36 -6.40 -2.69 -16.10
N THR A 37 -5.79 -2.71 -14.91
CA THR A 37 -6.34 -3.40 -13.72
C THR A 37 -7.62 -2.73 -13.28
N GLN A 38 -7.62 -1.40 -13.26
CA GLN A 38 -8.79 -0.62 -12.84
C GLN A 38 -9.96 -0.78 -13.82
N GLU A 39 -9.69 -0.80 -15.13
CA GLU A 39 -10.72 -1.07 -16.15
C GLU A 39 -11.38 -2.45 -15.93
N LEU A 40 -10.57 -3.47 -15.68
CA LEU A 40 -11.08 -4.81 -15.40
C LEU A 40 -11.92 -4.85 -14.13
N LYS A 41 -11.50 -4.15 -13.07
CA LYS A 41 -12.27 -4.00 -11.83
C LYS A 41 -13.62 -3.34 -12.08
N LEU A 42 -13.62 -2.20 -12.78
CA LEU A 42 -14.85 -1.46 -13.12
C LEU A 42 -15.82 -2.31 -13.93
N LYS A 43 -15.31 -3.10 -14.89
CA LYS A 43 -16.14 -4.06 -15.62
C LYS A 43 -16.79 -5.07 -14.68
N ARG A 44 -16.04 -5.69 -13.78
CA ARG A 44 -16.58 -6.64 -12.79
C ARG A 44 -17.61 -6.02 -11.87
N ILE A 45 -17.38 -4.81 -11.38
CA ILE A 45 -18.34 -4.07 -10.56
C ILE A 45 -19.66 -3.89 -11.31
N LYS A 46 -19.58 -3.50 -12.59
CA LYS A 46 -20.75 -3.35 -13.47
C LYS A 46 -21.48 -4.68 -13.69
N ASP A 47 -20.73 -5.75 -13.99
CA ASP A 47 -21.31 -7.08 -14.24
C ASP A 47 -22.02 -7.64 -13.00
N LEU A 48 -21.55 -7.28 -11.79
CA LEU A 48 -22.17 -7.66 -10.51
C LEU A 48 -23.33 -6.73 -10.11
N GLY A 49 -23.57 -5.63 -10.84
CA GLY A 49 -24.60 -4.67 -10.49
C GLY A 49 -24.32 -3.89 -9.19
N TRP A 50 -23.06 -3.77 -8.77
CA TRP A 50 -22.72 -3.05 -7.55
C TRP A 50 -22.78 -1.54 -7.77
N GLU A 51 -23.41 -0.84 -6.81
CA GLU A 51 -23.48 0.63 -6.85
C GLU A 51 -22.16 1.25 -6.35
N ILE A 52 -21.66 2.21 -7.14
CA ILE A 52 -20.45 2.96 -6.79
C ILE A 52 -20.86 4.19 -5.98
N SER A 53 -20.38 4.28 -4.75
CA SER A 53 -20.58 5.46 -3.90
C SER A 53 -19.95 6.70 -4.52
N PRO A 54 -20.59 7.89 -4.44
CA PRO A 54 -19.97 9.15 -4.87
C PRO A 54 -18.69 9.51 -4.10
N SER A 55 -18.52 8.94 -2.90
CA SER A 55 -17.31 9.10 -2.09
C SER A 55 -16.15 8.18 -2.51
N LEU A 56 -16.37 7.22 -3.42
CA LEU A 56 -15.33 6.38 -4.02
C LEU A 56 -14.86 7.01 -5.33
N LYS A 57 -13.54 7.17 -5.44
CA LYS A 57 -12.86 7.67 -6.64
C LYS A 57 -11.90 6.61 -7.17
N PHE A 58 -12.05 6.26 -8.42
CA PHE A 58 -11.09 5.42 -9.15
C PHE A 58 -10.12 6.35 -9.88
N VAL A 59 -8.84 6.20 -9.61
CA VAL A 59 -7.78 7.09 -10.13
C VAL A 59 -6.75 6.21 -10.86
N PRO A 60 -6.80 6.15 -12.18
CA PRO A 60 -5.83 5.34 -12.94
C PRO A 60 -4.45 5.99 -12.88
N VAL A 61 -3.44 5.23 -12.43
CA VAL A 61 -2.04 5.67 -12.32
C VAL A 61 -1.11 4.50 -12.59
N ASP A 62 -0.21 4.65 -13.53
CA ASP A 62 0.98 3.80 -13.68
C ASP A 62 2.10 4.40 -12.81
N PHE A 63 2.42 3.75 -11.68
CA PHE A 63 3.41 4.26 -10.71
C PHE A 63 4.81 4.46 -11.30
N SER A 64 5.10 3.84 -12.44
CA SER A 64 6.39 4.00 -13.13
C SER A 64 6.45 5.19 -14.07
N LYS A 65 5.31 5.83 -14.41
CA LYS A 65 5.24 6.86 -15.46
C LYS A 65 4.49 8.11 -15.05
N ASP A 66 3.42 7.94 -14.23
CA ASP A 66 2.49 9.01 -13.96
C ASP A 66 2.82 9.76 -12.66
N ASP A 67 2.41 11.02 -12.60
CA ASP A 67 2.52 11.85 -11.40
C ASP A 67 1.34 11.56 -10.46
N LEU A 68 1.59 10.77 -9.41
CA LEU A 68 0.59 10.46 -8.37
C LEU A 68 -0.01 11.73 -7.75
N LYS A 69 0.83 12.72 -7.49
CA LYS A 69 0.38 14.00 -6.90
C LYS A 69 -0.66 14.67 -7.77
N LYS A 70 -0.35 14.83 -9.05
CA LYS A 70 -1.26 15.44 -10.02
C LYS A 70 -2.56 14.65 -10.11
N ALA A 71 -2.49 13.33 -10.27
CA ALA A 71 -3.65 12.47 -10.41
C ALA A 71 -4.59 12.55 -9.20
N LEU A 72 -4.05 12.53 -7.98
CA LEU A 72 -4.85 12.65 -6.75
C LEU A 72 -5.51 14.03 -6.63
N LEU A 73 -4.77 15.12 -6.87
CA LEU A 73 -5.31 16.47 -6.79
C LEU A 73 -6.43 16.70 -7.81
N ASP A 74 -6.22 16.26 -9.05
CA ASP A 74 -7.23 16.34 -10.12
C ASP A 74 -8.50 15.52 -9.78
N SER A 75 -8.37 14.48 -8.97
CA SER A 75 -9.47 13.64 -8.49
C SER A 75 -10.20 14.20 -7.25
N GLY A 76 -9.79 15.36 -6.75
CA GLY A 76 -10.41 16.05 -5.62
C GLY A 76 -9.88 15.61 -4.25
N PHE A 77 -8.62 15.14 -4.20
CA PHE A 77 -7.90 14.97 -2.94
C PHE A 77 -7.63 16.33 -2.28
N ASP A 78 -7.88 16.43 -0.98
CA ASP A 78 -7.66 17.63 -0.18
C ASP A 78 -6.39 17.51 0.65
N SER A 79 -5.36 18.27 0.28
CA SER A 79 -4.05 18.27 0.96
C SER A 79 -4.08 18.77 2.41
N ASN A 80 -5.16 19.43 2.83
CA ASN A 80 -5.31 19.95 4.20
C ASN A 80 -6.06 18.99 5.13
N SER A 81 -6.63 17.92 4.59
CA SER A 81 -7.36 16.93 5.35
C SER A 81 -6.47 15.75 5.76
N LEU A 82 -6.60 15.30 7.01
CA LEU A 82 -5.90 14.09 7.47
C LEU A 82 -6.24 12.90 6.58
N SER A 83 -5.20 12.27 6.08
CA SER A 83 -5.30 11.16 5.13
C SER A 83 -4.57 9.93 5.65
N PHE A 84 -5.16 8.78 5.37
CA PHE A 84 -4.54 7.49 5.60
C PHE A 84 -4.29 6.82 4.24
N PHE A 85 -3.08 6.30 4.06
CA PHE A 85 -2.67 5.58 2.87
C PHE A 85 -2.41 4.12 3.22
N SER A 86 -2.85 3.19 2.37
CA SER A 86 -2.37 1.81 2.38
C SER A 86 -1.70 1.48 1.05
N TRP A 87 -0.53 0.87 1.14
CA TRP A 87 0.28 0.48 -0.01
C TRP A 87 0.81 -0.93 0.20
N LEU A 88 -0.11 -1.88 0.05
CA LEU A 88 0.12 -3.28 0.39
C LEU A 88 0.19 -4.15 -0.86
N GLY A 89 1.16 -5.05 -0.88
CA GLY A 89 1.32 -5.99 -1.99
C GLY A 89 1.91 -5.37 -3.26
N VAL A 90 2.61 -4.23 -3.20
CA VAL A 90 3.01 -3.46 -4.39
C VAL A 90 4.48 -3.07 -4.39
N ILE A 91 5.03 -2.70 -3.25
CA ILE A 91 6.35 -2.03 -3.15
C ILE A 91 7.47 -2.85 -3.80
N TYR A 92 7.41 -4.16 -3.69
CA TYR A 92 8.44 -5.06 -4.19
C TYR A 92 8.49 -5.18 -5.71
N TYR A 93 7.49 -4.69 -6.44
CA TYR A 93 7.49 -4.66 -7.91
C TYR A 93 8.11 -3.38 -8.48
N LEU A 94 8.34 -2.37 -7.64
CA LEU A 94 8.90 -1.09 -8.00
C LEU A 94 10.41 -1.05 -7.74
N SER A 95 11.11 -0.22 -8.50
CA SER A 95 12.50 0.12 -8.19
C SER A 95 12.59 0.99 -6.93
N ARG A 96 13.73 1.01 -6.27
CA ARG A 96 13.95 1.85 -5.09
C ARG A 96 13.74 3.34 -5.38
N GLU A 97 14.10 3.80 -6.58
CA GLU A 97 13.88 5.19 -7.01
C GLU A 97 12.39 5.52 -7.11
N GLU A 98 11.60 4.63 -7.72
CA GLU A 98 10.14 4.78 -7.81
C GLU A 98 9.51 4.81 -6.41
N ILE A 99 9.95 3.96 -5.49
CA ILE A 99 9.47 3.93 -4.09
C ILE A 99 9.78 5.27 -3.40
N ILE A 100 11.01 5.78 -3.50
CA ILE A 100 11.40 7.06 -2.91
C ILE A 100 10.58 8.21 -3.50
N ASN A 101 10.32 8.20 -4.80
CA ASN A 101 9.50 9.20 -5.47
C ASN A 101 8.04 9.15 -4.99
N MET A 102 7.51 7.96 -4.74
CA MET A 102 6.18 7.77 -4.13
C MET A 102 6.12 8.35 -2.71
N PHE A 103 7.10 8.06 -1.84
CA PHE A 103 7.18 8.66 -0.51
C PHE A 103 7.20 10.18 -0.55
N LYS A 104 8.03 10.78 -1.43
CA LYS A 104 8.09 12.23 -1.63
C LYS A 104 6.78 12.81 -2.13
N SER A 105 6.11 12.12 -3.06
CA SER A 105 4.82 12.52 -3.59
C SER A 105 3.77 12.56 -2.48
N ILE A 106 3.65 11.50 -1.68
CA ILE A 106 2.74 11.42 -0.54
C ILE A 106 3.03 12.55 0.46
N TYR A 107 4.29 12.73 0.85
CA TYR A 107 4.69 13.84 1.74
C TYR A 107 4.26 15.20 1.20
N SER A 108 4.46 15.45 -0.09
CA SER A 108 4.20 16.74 -0.70
C SER A 108 2.73 17.16 -0.67
N ILE A 109 1.81 16.19 -0.75
CA ILE A 109 0.36 16.44 -0.87
C ILE A 109 -0.43 16.24 0.43
N THR A 110 0.21 15.80 1.49
CA THR A 110 -0.48 15.49 2.75
C THR A 110 -0.18 16.50 3.85
N CYS A 111 -1.09 16.68 4.78
CA CYS A 111 -0.85 17.48 5.99
C CYS A 111 -0.13 16.64 7.07
N LYS A 112 0.48 17.34 8.04
CA LYS A 112 1.10 16.73 9.22
C LYS A 112 0.11 15.79 9.94
N GLY A 113 0.60 14.61 10.34
CA GLY A 113 -0.19 13.58 11.01
C GLY A 113 -0.91 12.62 10.06
N SER A 114 -0.90 12.87 8.75
CA SER A 114 -1.30 11.85 7.78
C SER A 114 -0.35 10.65 7.86
N SER A 115 -0.83 9.46 7.51
CA SER A 115 -0.07 8.23 7.71
C SER A 115 -0.16 7.29 6.51
N LEU A 116 0.86 6.45 6.37
CA LEU A 116 1.02 5.45 5.33
C LEU A 116 1.37 4.12 5.97
N VAL A 117 0.57 3.08 5.72
CA VAL A 117 0.93 1.69 6.01
C VAL A 117 1.35 1.00 4.71
N PHE A 118 2.45 0.25 4.78
CA PHE A 118 2.94 -0.55 3.66
C PHE A 118 3.68 -1.80 4.14
N ASP A 119 3.79 -2.77 3.27
CA ASP A 119 4.58 -3.98 3.47
C ASP A 119 5.81 -3.98 2.56
N TYR A 120 6.87 -4.63 3.00
CA TYR A 120 8.10 -4.80 2.21
C TYR A 120 8.81 -6.11 2.53
N PRO A 121 9.46 -6.74 1.55
CA PRO A 121 10.25 -7.93 1.79
C PRO A 121 11.63 -7.57 2.33
N ASP A 122 12.15 -8.40 3.22
CA ASP A 122 13.56 -8.34 3.61
C ASP A 122 14.48 -8.93 2.53
N LYS A 123 15.79 -8.75 2.72
CA LYS A 123 16.81 -9.21 1.75
C LYS A 123 16.87 -10.73 1.60
N ASP A 124 16.44 -11.47 2.62
CA ASP A 124 16.52 -12.92 2.62
C ASP A 124 15.46 -13.57 1.73
N ILE A 125 14.48 -12.80 1.24
CA ILE A 125 13.36 -13.32 0.41
C ILE A 125 13.83 -14.10 -0.84
N PHE A 126 14.99 -13.78 -1.37
CA PHE A 126 15.57 -14.47 -2.54
C PHE A 126 16.53 -15.61 -2.17
N ASP A 127 16.82 -15.79 -0.89
CA ASP A 127 17.69 -16.86 -0.41
C ASP A 127 16.88 -18.13 -0.15
N SER A 128 17.03 -19.13 -1.02
CA SER A 128 16.30 -20.39 -0.91
C SER A 128 16.63 -21.22 0.34
N GLU A 129 17.76 -20.94 1.01
CA GLU A 129 18.12 -21.62 2.25
C GLU A 129 17.48 -20.95 3.48
N ARG A 130 17.08 -19.69 3.35
CA ARG A 130 16.48 -18.88 4.43
C ARG A 130 14.99 -18.64 4.28
N THR A 131 14.39 -19.07 3.18
CA THR A 131 12.97 -18.88 2.89
C THR A 131 12.20 -20.19 2.92
N THR A 132 10.93 -20.10 3.28
CA THR A 132 10.00 -21.24 3.23
C THR A 132 9.59 -21.55 1.78
N SER A 133 9.08 -22.77 1.56
CA SER A 133 8.53 -23.15 0.25
C SER A 133 7.39 -22.24 -0.21
N ARG A 134 6.63 -21.67 0.72
CA ARG A 134 5.55 -20.72 0.45
C ARG A 134 6.09 -19.41 -0.13
N VAL A 135 7.14 -18.85 0.47
CA VAL A 135 7.81 -17.64 -0.01
C VAL A 135 8.43 -17.86 -1.37
N GLN A 136 9.15 -18.99 -1.56
CA GLN A 136 9.71 -19.35 -2.87
C GLN A 136 8.65 -19.49 -3.95
N ALA A 137 7.49 -20.09 -3.62
CA ALA A 137 6.38 -20.19 -4.55
C ALA A 137 5.83 -18.82 -4.94
N MET A 138 5.69 -17.90 -3.99
CA MET A 138 5.24 -16.53 -4.27
C MET A 138 6.19 -15.80 -5.21
N VAL A 139 7.50 -15.85 -4.97
CA VAL A 139 8.51 -15.21 -5.83
C VAL A 139 8.44 -15.78 -7.26
N LYS A 140 8.37 -17.10 -7.40
CA LYS A 140 8.24 -17.76 -8.71
C LYS A 140 6.93 -17.42 -9.42
N MET A 141 5.82 -17.31 -8.68
CA MET A 141 4.52 -16.93 -9.28
C MET A 141 4.54 -15.49 -9.79
N ALA A 142 5.14 -14.56 -9.06
CA ALA A 142 5.30 -13.17 -9.49
C ALA A 142 6.15 -13.10 -10.78
N GLU A 143 7.26 -13.82 -10.84
CA GLU A 143 8.11 -13.90 -12.04
C GLU A 143 7.35 -14.49 -13.24
N ALA A 144 6.63 -15.59 -13.03
CA ALA A 144 5.83 -16.24 -14.08
C ALA A 144 4.67 -15.36 -14.57
N ALA A 145 4.13 -14.48 -13.73
CA ALA A 145 3.13 -13.48 -14.10
C ALA A 145 3.70 -12.27 -14.88
N GLY A 146 5.03 -12.20 -15.04
CA GLY A 146 5.70 -11.08 -15.70
C GLY A 146 5.90 -9.86 -14.79
N GLU A 147 5.71 -10.03 -13.49
CA GLU A 147 5.89 -9.00 -12.45
C GLU A 147 6.96 -9.45 -11.43
N PRO A 148 8.24 -9.57 -11.83
CA PRO A 148 9.28 -10.01 -10.93
C PRO A 148 9.47 -9.02 -9.79
N MET A 149 9.73 -9.53 -8.59
CA MET A 149 10.11 -8.69 -7.45
C MET A 149 11.46 -8.04 -7.72
N LYS A 150 11.59 -6.73 -7.48
CA LYS A 150 12.76 -5.91 -7.80
C LYS A 150 13.46 -5.40 -6.56
N THR A 151 12.69 -5.04 -5.53
CA THR A 151 13.21 -4.30 -4.38
C THR A 151 12.96 -5.03 -3.08
N VAL A 152 13.99 -5.09 -2.27
CA VAL A 152 14.02 -5.55 -0.89
C VAL A 152 14.64 -4.43 -0.03
N TYR A 153 14.35 -4.42 1.26
CA TYR A 153 14.93 -3.46 2.18
C TYR A 153 15.54 -4.11 3.41
N GLU A 154 16.69 -3.58 3.82
CA GLU A 154 17.09 -3.61 5.22
C GLU A 154 16.35 -2.49 5.97
N TYR A 155 16.01 -2.72 7.23
CA TYR A 155 15.29 -1.75 8.04
C TYR A 155 15.95 -0.35 8.04
N SER A 156 17.29 -0.30 8.22
CA SER A 156 18.04 0.95 8.26
C SER A 156 18.04 1.71 6.94
N GLU A 157 17.97 1.00 5.80
CA GLU A 157 17.85 1.64 4.49
C GLU A 157 16.47 2.24 4.28
N LEU A 158 15.42 1.50 4.68
CA LEU A 158 14.04 1.98 4.63
C LEU A 158 13.85 3.21 5.51
N GLU A 159 14.33 3.16 6.76
CA GLU A 159 14.29 4.28 7.70
C GLU A 159 14.96 5.53 7.12
N SER A 160 16.15 5.36 6.53
CA SER A 160 16.88 6.47 5.87
C SER A 160 16.11 7.05 4.68
N ASP A 161 15.47 6.23 3.86
CA ASP A 161 14.72 6.70 2.69
C ASP A 161 13.42 7.40 3.09
N LEU A 162 12.74 6.92 4.14
CA LEU A 162 11.57 7.58 4.71
C LEU A 162 11.92 8.93 5.34
N ASP A 163 12.99 8.99 6.15
CA ASP A 163 13.44 10.24 6.78
C ASP A 163 13.77 11.31 5.74
N LYS A 164 14.51 10.95 4.69
CA LYS A 164 14.80 11.84 3.55
C LYS A 164 13.55 12.32 2.81
N ALA A 165 12.47 11.55 2.86
CA ALA A 165 11.18 11.93 2.29
C ALA A 165 10.28 12.72 3.25
N GLY A 166 10.69 12.89 4.53
CA GLY A 166 9.92 13.60 5.55
C GLY A 166 8.87 12.73 6.26
N LEU A 167 9.03 11.42 6.20
CA LEU A 167 8.17 10.42 6.83
C LEU A 167 8.92 9.77 8.00
N LEU A 168 8.28 9.65 9.15
CA LEU A 168 8.84 8.98 10.31
C LEU A 168 8.18 7.63 10.53
N ILE A 169 8.97 6.61 10.83
CA ILE A 169 8.43 5.31 11.23
C ILE A 169 7.75 5.47 12.60
N TYR A 170 6.46 5.19 12.66
CA TYR A 170 5.68 5.16 13.90
C TYR A 170 5.63 3.74 14.48
N GLU A 171 5.47 2.74 13.63
CA GLU A 171 5.45 1.34 14.03
C GLU A 171 6.08 0.49 12.92
N HIS A 172 6.86 -0.50 13.32
CA HIS A 172 7.44 -1.50 12.44
C HIS A 172 7.14 -2.89 13.02
N LEU A 173 6.65 -3.79 12.20
CA LEU A 173 6.30 -5.15 12.59
C LEU A 173 7.03 -6.15 11.70
N THR A 174 7.84 -6.99 12.33
CA THR A 174 8.44 -8.15 11.69
C THR A 174 7.41 -9.28 11.53
N PRO A 175 7.66 -10.30 10.69
CA PRO A 175 6.80 -11.49 10.63
C PRO A 175 6.51 -12.09 12.00
N LYS A 176 7.51 -12.11 12.89
CA LYS A 176 7.35 -12.60 14.27
C LYS A 176 6.37 -11.74 15.09
N ASP A 177 6.47 -10.42 14.97
CA ASP A 177 5.57 -9.51 15.69
C ASP A 177 4.12 -9.67 15.20
N ILE A 178 3.96 -9.86 13.89
CA ILE A 178 2.65 -10.09 13.25
C ILE A 178 2.07 -11.42 13.71
N GLU A 179 2.88 -12.50 13.72
CA GLU A 179 2.48 -13.81 14.21
C GLU A 179 1.97 -13.72 15.65
N GLU A 180 2.76 -13.07 16.52
CA GLU A 180 2.45 -12.96 17.94
C GLU A 180 1.19 -12.10 18.19
N ARG A 181 0.98 -11.05 17.41
CA ARG A 181 -0.12 -10.08 17.59
C ARG A 181 -1.45 -10.55 17.01
N TYR A 182 -1.43 -11.21 15.85
CA TYR A 182 -2.64 -11.45 15.06
C TYR A 182 -2.97 -12.95 14.82
N PHE A 183 -1.98 -13.83 14.99
CA PHE A 183 -2.16 -15.26 14.68
C PHE A 183 -2.02 -16.16 15.92
N LYS A 184 -1.43 -15.65 17.00
CA LYS A 184 -1.29 -16.41 18.25
C LYS A 184 -2.63 -16.94 18.76
N GLY A 185 -2.69 -18.25 18.97
CA GLY A 185 -3.88 -18.92 19.50
C GLY A 185 -4.95 -19.23 18.43
N ARG A 186 -4.65 -19.04 17.14
CA ARG A 186 -5.49 -19.54 16.05
C ARG A 186 -5.31 -21.05 15.92
N ASP A 187 -6.38 -21.73 15.54
CA ASP A 187 -6.43 -23.17 15.28
C ASP A 187 -6.57 -23.51 13.78
N ASP A 188 -6.63 -22.45 12.94
CA ASP A 188 -6.58 -22.57 11.49
C ASP A 188 -5.12 -22.53 11.00
N TYR A 189 -4.90 -22.86 9.74
CA TYR A 189 -3.55 -22.89 9.13
C TYR A 189 -3.01 -21.52 8.74
N TYR A 190 -3.68 -20.43 9.11
CA TYR A 190 -3.23 -19.08 8.80
C TYR A 190 -2.15 -18.64 9.79
N HIS A 191 -1.08 -18.06 9.25
CA HIS A 191 0.04 -17.49 10.00
C HIS A 191 0.64 -16.32 9.23
N ALA A 192 1.49 -15.53 9.90
CA ALA A 192 2.20 -14.42 9.27
C ALA A 192 2.98 -14.89 8.03
N PHE A 193 3.10 -13.99 7.04
CA PHE A 193 3.90 -14.28 5.86
C PHE A 193 5.38 -14.00 6.18
N GLU A 194 6.22 -15.00 6.02
CA GLU A 194 7.64 -14.91 6.32
C GLU A 194 8.34 -13.95 5.35
N ASN A 195 9.41 -13.32 5.79
CA ASN A 195 10.21 -12.37 5.01
C ASN A 195 9.45 -11.10 4.54
N VAL A 196 8.24 -10.85 5.04
CA VAL A 196 7.47 -9.64 4.75
C VAL A 196 7.22 -8.86 6.03
N ASN A 197 7.75 -7.65 6.08
CA ASN A 197 7.61 -6.72 7.20
C ASN A 197 6.52 -5.70 6.90
N TYR A 198 5.92 -5.12 7.94
CA TYR A 198 4.95 -4.04 7.83
C TYR A 198 5.43 -2.79 8.53
N THR A 199 5.21 -1.65 7.92
CA THR A 199 5.59 -0.36 8.47
C THR A 199 4.42 0.61 8.42
N LEU A 200 4.16 1.28 9.54
CA LEU A 200 3.31 2.46 9.60
C LEU A 200 4.23 3.68 9.72
N ALA A 201 4.20 4.54 8.72
CA ALA A 201 4.91 5.81 8.70
C ALA A 201 3.94 6.99 8.85
N VAL A 202 4.41 8.07 9.45
CA VAL A 202 3.65 9.29 9.70
C VAL A 202 4.35 10.49 9.06
N VAL A 203 3.57 11.37 8.48
CA VAL A 203 4.05 12.63 7.90
C VAL A 203 4.41 13.60 9.01
N ASP A 204 5.70 13.96 9.12
CA ASP A 204 6.19 14.97 10.06
C ASP A 204 6.62 16.24 9.32
N LYS A 205 5.68 17.11 9.01
CA LYS A 205 6.00 18.44 8.49
C LYS A 205 6.46 19.33 9.63
N LYS A 206 7.75 19.66 9.62
CA LYS A 206 8.28 20.73 10.48
C LYS A 206 7.59 22.05 10.07
N PHE A 207 7.18 22.82 11.05
CA PHE A 207 6.61 24.17 10.85
C PHE A 207 7.66 25.12 10.27
#